data_e6fbf51d0aa2bc447c2fbd53eb11a7a7
#
_entry.id   e6fbf51d0aa2bc447c2fbd53eb11a7a7
#
_cell.length_a   1.000
_cell.length_b   1.000
_cell.length_c   1.000
_cell.angle_alpha   90.00
_cell.angle_beta   90.00
_cell.angle_gamma   90.00
#
_symmetry.space_group_name_H-M   'P 1'
#
loop_
_entity.id
_entity.type
_entity.pdbx_description
1 polymer ?
#
loop_
_entity_poly.entity_id
_entity_poly.type
_entity_poly.pdbx_seq_one_letter_code
_entity_poly.pdbx_strand_id
1 'polypeptide(L)'
;MRNKDHSLKIVEAHGLTAEEYNKIKRILDRIPNFTELGIFSAMWNEHCSYKSSRKWLKELPSNGDQVICGPGENAGIVAIDEKLALAFKMESHNHPSFIEPFNGA
;
A
#
# COMPACT_ATOMS: atom_id res chain seq x y z
N MET A 1 16.58 -26.40 7.84
CA MET A 1 16.69 -26.52 6.36
C MET A 1 16.97 -25.12 5.81
N ARG A 2 18.06 -24.94 5.02
CA ARG A 2 18.29 -23.65 4.34
C ARG A 2 17.29 -23.55 3.18
N ASN A 3 16.47 -22.50 3.16
CA ASN A 3 15.59 -22.23 2.01
C ASN A 3 16.44 -22.06 0.75
N LYS A 4 15.98 -22.65 -0.34
CA LYS A 4 16.61 -22.46 -1.66
C LYS A 4 16.28 -21.05 -2.13
N ASP A 5 17.26 -20.35 -2.70
CA ASP A 5 17.06 -19.01 -3.23
C ASP A 5 15.98 -19.00 -4.32
N HIS A 6 15.10 -18.00 -4.31
CA HIS A 6 14.05 -17.87 -5.30
C HIS A 6 14.63 -17.36 -6.62
N SER A 7 14.16 -17.91 -7.73
CA SER A 7 14.52 -17.36 -9.05
C SER A 7 13.98 -15.94 -9.22
N LEU A 8 14.69 -15.10 -9.96
CA LEU A 8 14.22 -13.74 -10.28
C LEU A 8 12.83 -13.75 -10.90
N LYS A 9 12.51 -14.73 -11.73
CA LYS A 9 11.17 -14.89 -12.33
C LYS A 9 10.07 -15.04 -11.27
N ILE A 10 10.33 -15.75 -10.17
CA ILE A 10 9.38 -15.88 -9.06
C ILE A 10 9.25 -14.54 -8.31
N VAL A 11 10.37 -13.86 -8.08
CA VAL A 11 10.40 -12.56 -7.39
C VAL A 11 9.60 -11.51 -8.20
N GLU A 12 9.83 -11.43 -9.49
CA GLU A 12 9.12 -10.53 -10.41
C GLU A 12 7.63 -10.87 -10.50
N ALA A 13 7.27 -12.15 -10.50
CA ALA A 13 5.87 -12.59 -10.46
C ALA A 13 5.14 -12.16 -9.17
N HIS A 14 5.89 -11.88 -8.10
CA HIS A 14 5.37 -11.28 -6.86
C HIS A 14 5.39 -9.74 -6.88
N GLY A 15 5.69 -9.11 -8.02
CA GLY A 15 5.75 -7.65 -8.15
C GLY A 15 6.91 -7.00 -7.38
N LEU A 16 7.92 -7.77 -7.03
CA LEU A 16 9.13 -7.32 -6.34
C LEU A 16 10.29 -7.15 -7.32
N THR A 17 11.06 -6.09 -7.15
CA THR A 17 12.30 -5.89 -7.88
C THR A 17 13.45 -6.71 -7.27
N ALA A 18 14.52 -6.92 -8.02
CA ALA A 18 15.72 -7.58 -7.52
C ALA A 18 16.34 -6.83 -6.31
N GLU A 19 16.27 -5.50 -6.31
CA GLU A 19 16.74 -4.68 -5.19
C GLU A 19 15.90 -4.89 -3.93
N GLU A 20 14.58 -4.92 -4.08
CA GLU A 20 13.65 -5.20 -2.99
C GLU A 20 13.87 -6.60 -2.42
N TYR A 21 14.05 -7.59 -3.27
CA TYR A 21 14.37 -8.94 -2.84
C TYR A 21 15.69 -9.02 -2.05
N ASN A 22 16.72 -8.33 -2.52
CA ASN A 22 17.98 -8.24 -1.77
C ASN A 22 17.82 -7.52 -0.43
N LYS A 23 16.94 -6.51 -0.36
CA LYS A 23 16.61 -5.83 0.88
C LYS A 23 15.87 -6.76 1.86
N ILE A 24 14.94 -7.58 1.37
CA ILE A 24 14.24 -8.60 2.18
C ILE A 24 15.26 -9.59 2.78
N LYS A 25 16.18 -10.10 1.98
CA LYS A 25 17.24 -11.01 2.47
C LYS A 25 18.09 -10.37 3.57
N ARG A 26 18.39 -9.08 3.46
CA ARG A 26 19.12 -8.34 4.49
C ARG A 26 18.32 -8.14 5.77
N ILE A 27 17.03 -7.82 5.65
CA ILE A 27 16.13 -7.63 6.80
C ILE A 27 15.98 -8.92 7.60
N LEU A 28 15.83 -10.04 6.89
CA LEU A 28 15.62 -11.36 7.51
C LEU A 28 16.93 -12.05 7.92
N ASP A 29 18.07 -11.54 7.47
CA ASP A 29 19.39 -12.20 7.57
C ASP A 29 19.39 -13.65 7.03
N ARG A 30 18.49 -13.92 6.10
CA ARG A 30 18.34 -15.22 5.43
C ARG A 30 17.47 -15.11 4.18
N ILE A 31 17.42 -16.21 3.42
CA ILE A 31 16.49 -16.31 2.30
C ILE A 31 15.05 -16.42 2.85
N PRO A 32 14.10 -15.58 2.36
CA PRO A 32 12.68 -15.70 2.73
C PRO A 32 12.12 -17.06 2.25
N ASN A 33 11.19 -17.62 2.98
CA ASN A 33 10.37 -18.70 2.45
C ASN A 33 9.29 -18.13 1.50
N PHE A 34 8.52 -19.00 0.83
CA PHE A 34 7.53 -18.58 -0.16
C PHE A 34 6.41 -17.72 0.45
N THR A 35 5.97 -18.05 1.66
CA THR A 35 4.93 -17.29 2.37
C THR A 35 5.45 -15.90 2.77
N GLU A 36 6.66 -15.81 3.28
CA GLU A 36 7.29 -14.52 3.62
C GLU A 36 7.47 -13.65 2.37
N LEU A 37 7.86 -14.24 1.24
CA LEU A 37 7.93 -13.52 -0.03
C LEU A 37 6.57 -12.93 -0.41
N GLY A 38 5.49 -13.70 -0.27
CA GLY A 38 4.12 -13.25 -0.50
C GLY A 38 3.69 -12.12 0.45
N ILE A 39 4.06 -12.19 1.73
CA ILE A 39 3.78 -11.13 2.71
C ILE A 39 4.50 -9.83 2.32
N PHE A 40 5.79 -9.89 1.99
CA PHE A 40 6.52 -8.70 1.53
C PHE A 40 5.94 -8.15 0.23
N SER A 41 5.56 -9.02 -0.72
CA SER A 41 4.88 -8.63 -1.95
C SER A 41 3.61 -7.84 -1.66
N ALA A 42 2.75 -8.32 -0.78
CA ALA A 42 1.51 -7.66 -0.41
C ALA A 42 1.75 -6.31 0.30
N MET A 43 2.66 -6.28 1.28
CA MET A 43 2.92 -5.08 2.07
C MET A 43 3.71 -4.00 1.31
N TRP A 44 4.53 -4.39 0.34
CA TRP A 44 5.39 -3.48 -0.42
C TRP A 44 4.84 -3.13 -1.79
N ASN A 45 3.63 -3.58 -2.12
CA ASN A 45 2.98 -3.12 -3.34
C ASN A 45 2.58 -1.64 -3.21
N GLU A 46 2.33 -1.00 -4.34
CA GLU A 46 2.00 0.42 -4.39
C GLU A 46 0.70 0.75 -3.65
N HIS A 47 -0.25 -0.17 -3.66
CA HIS A 47 -1.56 0.00 -3.04
C HIS A 47 -1.49 0.07 -1.50
N CYS A 48 -0.50 -0.60 -0.90
CA CYS A 48 -0.32 -0.65 0.55
C CYS A 48 0.75 0.33 1.05
N SER A 49 1.86 0.43 0.34
CA SER A 49 3.04 1.18 0.78
C SER A 49 3.16 2.58 0.16
N TYR A 50 2.46 2.84 -0.94
CA TYR A 50 2.59 4.07 -1.74
C TYR A 50 4.05 4.40 -2.10
N LYS A 51 4.89 3.38 -2.28
CA LYS A 51 6.34 3.52 -2.42
C LYS A 51 6.79 4.43 -3.56
N SER A 52 6.04 4.46 -4.66
CA SER A 52 6.32 5.32 -5.82
C SER A 52 5.49 6.61 -5.79
N SER A 53 4.23 6.55 -5.37
CA SER A 53 3.28 7.67 -5.40
C SER A 53 3.40 8.60 -4.19
N ARG A 54 3.93 8.12 -3.07
CA ARG A 54 4.04 8.90 -1.81
C ARG A 54 4.72 10.25 -1.98
N LYS A 55 5.71 10.33 -2.88
CA LYS A 55 6.40 11.58 -3.21
C LYS A 55 5.41 12.62 -3.76
N TRP A 56 4.59 12.20 -4.72
CA TRP A 56 3.63 13.06 -5.39
C TRP A 56 2.42 13.39 -4.52
N LEU A 57 1.96 12.42 -3.73
CA LEU A 57 0.87 12.64 -2.77
C LEU A 57 1.19 13.72 -1.75
N LYS A 58 2.45 13.87 -1.35
CA LYS A 58 2.90 14.92 -0.45
C LYS A 58 2.89 16.33 -1.04
N GLU A 59 2.89 16.44 -2.37
CA GLU A 59 2.83 17.71 -3.10
C GLU A 59 1.40 18.22 -3.27
N LEU A 60 0.39 17.37 -3.01
CA LEU A 60 -1.00 17.78 -3.08
C LEU A 60 -1.33 18.74 -1.91
N PRO A 61 -2.11 19.79 -2.17
CA PRO A 61 -2.56 20.69 -1.13
C PRO A 61 -3.50 19.93 -0.18
N SER A 62 -3.04 19.71 1.03
CA SER A 62 -3.76 18.93 2.05
C SER A 62 -3.99 19.71 3.34
N ASN A 63 -3.59 20.98 3.36
CA ASN A 63 -3.74 21.88 4.51
C ASN A 63 -4.51 23.12 4.08
N GLY A 64 -5.29 23.68 5.00
CA GLY A 64 -6.05 24.92 4.82
C GLY A 64 -7.01 25.13 5.98
N ASP A 65 -7.52 26.34 6.14
CA ASP A 65 -8.41 26.72 7.24
C ASP A 65 -9.69 25.89 7.29
N GLN A 66 -10.11 25.34 6.15
CA GLN A 66 -11.30 24.49 6.04
C GLN A 66 -11.02 23.00 6.27
N VAL A 67 -9.75 22.58 6.34
CA VAL A 67 -9.39 21.17 6.53
C VAL A 67 -9.52 20.80 8.00
N ILE A 68 -10.51 19.97 8.32
CA ILE A 68 -10.72 19.42 9.66
C ILE A 68 -9.91 18.16 9.84
N CYS A 69 -9.92 17.29 8.82
CA CYS A 69 -9.19 16.01 8.84
C CYS A 69 -8.48 15.81 7.49
N GLY A 70 -7.17 15.80 7.51
CA GLY A 70 -6.31 15.64 6.35
C GLY A 70 -5.80 14.21 6.16
N PRO A 71 -4.78 14.02 5.30
CA PRO A 71 -4.20 12.72 5.02
C PRO A 71 -3.67 12.00 6.27
N GLY A 72 -3.86 10.69 6.33
CA GLY A 72 -3.46 9.83 7.45
C GLY A 72 -4.66 9.20 8.16
N GLU A 73 -5.85 9.73 7.90
CA GLU A 73 -7.12 9.22 8.40
C GLU A 73 -7.90 8.49 7.31
N ASN A 74 -8.96 7.81 7.72
CA ASN A 74 -9.75 6.96 6.82
C ASN A 74 -10.67 7.76 5.87
N ALA A 75 -10.93 9.01 6.20
CA ALA A 75 -11.71 9.94 5.38
C ALA A 75 -11.12 11.35 5.46
N GLY A 76 -11.27 12.13 4.41
CA GLY A 76 -11.05 13.56 4.44
C GLY A 76 -12.29 14.27 4.98
N ILE A 77 -12.11 15.31 5.79
CA ILE A 77 -13.21 16.14 6.30
C ILE A 77 -12.87 17.60 6.08
N VAL A 78 -13.76 18.32 5.44
CA VAL A 78 -13.61 19.75 5.20
C VAL A 78 -14.83 20.52 5.73
N ALA A 79 -14.59 21.64 6.38
CA ALA A 79 -15.67 22.55 6.80
C ALA A 79 -16.31 23.20 5.58
N ILE A 80 -17.63 23.26 5.55
CA ILE A 80 -18.41 24.05 4.59
C ILE A 80 -18.72 25.41 5.21
N ASP A 81 -19.18 25.39 6.44
CA ASP A 81 -19.46 26.57 7.26
C ASP A 81 -19.25 26.26 8.76
N GLU A 82 -19.71 27.13 9.65
CA GLU A 82 -19.54 26.95 11.11
C GLU A 82 -20.27 25.74 11.69
N LYS A 83 -21.22 25.14 10.96
CA LYS A 83 -22.09 24.06 11.45
C LYS A 83 -22.01 22.80 10.61
N LEU A 84 -21.56 22.90 9.36
CA LEU A 84 -21.56 21.82 8.41
C LEU A 84 -20.16 21.47 7.98
N ALA A 85 -19.90 20.18 7.87
CA ALA A 85 -18.68 19.63 7.29
C ALA A 85 -19.03 18.55 6.28
N LEU A 86 -18.19 18.42 5.25
CA LEU A 86 -18.27 17.36 4.25
C LEU A 86 -17.21 16.31 4.57
N ALA A 87 -17.65 15.09 4.79
CA ALA A 87 -16.76 13.93 4.83
C ALA A 87 -16.75 13.24 3.47
N PHE A 88 -15.57 12.90 2.98
CA PHE A 88 -15.41 12.20 1.71
C PHE A 88 -14.34 11.14 1.77
N LYS A 89 -14.53 10.08 0.98
CA LYS A 89 -13.59 8.99 0.83
C LYS A 89 -13.61 8.52 -0.62
N MET A 90 -12.44 8.15 -1.11
CA MET A 90 -12.30 7.48 -2.40
C MET A 90 -11.37 6.29 -2.19
N GLU A 91 -11.80 5.13 -2.61
CA GLU A 91 -10.98 3.92 -2.58
C GLU A 91 -11.22 3.06 -3.82
N SER A 92 -10.22 2.26 -4.15
CA SER A 92 -10.31 1.26 -5.19
C SER A 92 -10.47 -0.12 -4.56
N HIS A 93 -11.45 -0.88 -5.03
CA HIS A 93 -11.69 -2.26 -4.63
C HIS A 93 -11.19 -3.19 -5.76
N ASN A 94 -9.95 -3.66 -5.63
CA ASN A 94 -9.39 -4.65 -6.55
C ASN A 94 -9.16 -5.98 -5.81
N HIS A 95 -8.47 -6.93 -6.37
CA HIS A 95 -8.18 -8.26 -5.82
C HIS A 95 -9.36 -8.97 -5.14
N PRO A 96 -9.72 -8.69 -3.85
CA PRO A 96 -10.83 -9.37 -3.20
C PRO A 96 -12.15 -9.17 -3.94
N SER A 97 -12.46 -7.94 -4.37
CA SER A 97 -13.69 -7.60 -5.08
C SER A 97 -13.74 -8.18 -6.50
N PHE A 98 -12.61 -8.46 -7.11
CA PHE A 98 -12.56 -9.17 -8.40
C PHE A 98 -12.95 -10.65 -8.26
N ILE A 99 -12.56 -11.28 -7.16
CA ILE A 99 -12.83 -12.70 -6.89
C ILE A 99 -14.21 -12.88 -6.24
N GLU A 100 -14.51 -12.06 -5.23
CA GLU A 100 -15.72 -12.09 -4.42
C GLU A 100 -16.31 -10.69 -4.27
N PRO A 101 -16.98 -10.17 -5.32
CA PRO A 101 -17.42 -8.77 -5.33
C PRO A 101 -18.37 -8.41 -4.17
N PHE A 102 -19.24 -9.31 -3.77
CA PHE A 102 -20.16 -9.09 -2.67
C PHE A 102 -19.43 -8.95 -1.32
N ASN A 103 -18.40 -9.75 -1.09
CA ASN A 103 -17.63 -9.72 0.15
C ASN A 103 -16.54 -8.65 0.15
N GLY A 104 -16.16 -8.15 -1.02
CA GLY A 104 -15.13 -7.15 -1.18
C GLY A 104 -15.64 -5.69 -1.13
N ALA A 105 -16.93 -5.47 -1.25
CA ALA A 105 -17.53 -4.13 -1.28
C ALA A 105 -17.92 -3.58 0.10
#